data_d41bd7bb9620644e3405cc59e748db6a
#
_entry.id   d41bd7bb9620644e3405cc59e748db6a
#
_cell.length_a   1.000
_cell.length_b   1.000
_cell.length_c   1.000
_cell.angle_alpha   90.00
_cell.angle_beta   90.00
_cell.angle_gamma   90.00
#
_symmetry.space_group_name_H-M   'P 1'
#
loop_
_entity.id
_entity.type
_entity.pdbx_description
1 polymer ?
#
loop_
_entity_poly.entity_id
_entity_poly.type
_entity_poly.pdbx_seq_one_letter_code
_entity_poly.pdbx_strand_id
1 'polypeptide(L)'
;DQIKSGSPEVKKAAYTALKDVVSEKDFTLLCGMLETAEASAIAPLQDAIIAAISKQPAATQVSNVNRRMIQAGDSKRYLYYKVLSATGEKEALATIVEGLNKGNGAAKDAALDALLAWKGIEAADELFKVCQSASSDQVFDRALKRYVQLVSNPAFTRENRLLSLRKVMEIARTSEQKALILRQIQRADTFLALMYASEFLDSSDAAVRSAAVYAVWNIARNHPEYKGDNVKA
;
A
#
# COMPACT_ATOMS: atom_id res chain seq x y z
N ASP A 1 -5.13 -3.36 -34.45
CA ASP A 1 -4.31 -4.07 -35.43
C ASP A 1 -2.88 -4.29 -34.95
N GLN A 2 -2.19 -3.28 -34.38
CA GLN A 2 -0.79 -3.39 -33.92
C GLN A 2 -0.58 -4.42 -32.79
N ILE A 3 -1.59 -4.66 -31.94
CA ILE A 3 -1.53 -5.69 -30.90
C ILE A 3 -1.53 -7.10 -31.50
N LYS A 4 -2.19 -7.29 -32.65
CA LYS A 4 -2.32 -8.60 -33.31
C LYS A 4 -1.13 -8.93 -34.22
N SER A 5 -0.49 -7.93 -34.82
CA SER A 5 0.48 -8.12 -35.89
C SER A 5 1.87 -7.53 -35.64
N GLY A 6 2.07 -6.79 -34.54
CA GLY A 6 3.33 -6.11 -34.25
C GLY A 6 4.43 -7.00 -33.67
N SER A 7 5.67 -6.53 -33.73
CA SER A 7 6.78 -7.13 -32.96
C SER A 7 6.48 -7.06 -31.44
N PRO A 8 7.20 -7.80 -30.59
CA PRO A 8 7.00 -7.74 -29.13
C PRO A 8 7.09 -6.31 -28.57
N GLU A 9 7.99 -5.47 -29.10
CA GLU A 9 8.16 -4.07 -28.68
C GLU A 9 6.97 -3.22 -29.11
N VAL A 10 6.46 -3.41 -30.33
CA VAL A 10 5.27 -2.71 -30.85
C VAL A 10 4.03 -3.12 -30.07
N LYS A 11 3.87 -4.40 -29.77
CA LYS A 11 2.77 -4.90 -28.91
C LYS A 11 2.83 -4.27 -27.52
N LYS A 12 4.00 -4.26 -26.89
CA LYS A 12 4.19 -3.66 -25.57
C LYS A 12 3.86 -2.16 -25.56
N ALA A 13 4.34 -1.43 -26.56
CA ALA A 13 4.04 0.00 -26.72
C ALA A 13 2.52 0.25 -26.93
N ALA A 14 1.87 -0.57 -27.78
CA ALA A 14 0.46 -0.48 -28.03
C ALA A 14 -0.39 -0.76 -26.77
N TYR A 15 -0.04 -1.79 -26.00
CA TYR A 15 -0.71 -2.07 -24.72
C TYR A 15 -0.52 -0.91 -23.72
N THR A 16 0.67 -0.34 -23.65
CA THR A 16 0.97 0.79 -22.74
C THR A 16 0.16 2.04 -23.10
N ALA A 17 -0.02 2.30 -24.40
CA ALA A 17 -0.78 3.45 -24.89
C ALA A 17 -2.32 3.30 -24.72
N LEU A 18 -2.84 2.09 -24.49
CA LEU A 18 -4.29 1.87 -24.32
C LEU A 18 -4.89 2.74 -23.25
N LYS A 19 -4.24 2.88 -22.08
CA LYS A 19 -4.75 3.68 -20.96
C LYS A 19 -5.06 5.14 -21.32
N ASP A 20 -4.39 5.69 -22.35
CA ASP A 20 -4.52 7.09 -22.74
C ASP A 20 -5.67 7.32 -23.73
N VAL A 21 -6.12 6.26 -24.42
CA VAL A 21 -7.11 6.35 -25.50
C VAL A 21 -8.44 5.64 -25.20
N VAL A 22 -8.51 4.80 -24.17
CA VAL A 22 -9.71 4.04 -23.83
C VAL A 22 -10.84 4.92 -23.30
N SER A 23 -12.08 4.50 -23.56
CA SER A 23 -13.30 5.05 -23.02
C SER A 23 -13.96 4.10 -22.00
N GLU A 24 -14.99 4.57 -21.31
CA GLU A 24 -15.81 3.73 -20.41
C GLU A 24 -16.43 2.52 -21.11
N LYS A 25 -16.73 2.64 -22.44
CA LYS A 25 -17.34 1.59 -23.25
C LYS A 25 -16.39 0.43 -23.52
N ASP A 26 -15.10 0.65 -23.43
CA ASP A 26 -14.07 -0.36 -23.72
C ASP A 26 -13.85 -1.33 -22.57
N PHE A 27 -14.44 -1.08 -21.39
CA PHE A 27 -14.24 -1.87 -20.17
C PHE A 27 -14.44 -3.38 -20.41
N THR A 28 -15.56 -3.79 -21.02
CA THR A 28 -15.85 -5.21 -21.25
C THR A 28 -14.86 -5.86 -22.21
N LEU A 29 -14.48 -5.15 -23.27
CA LEU A 29 -13.51 -5.64 -24.25
C LEU A 29 -12.14 -5.84 -23.60
N LEU A 30 -11.67 -4.86 -22.84
CA LEU A 30 -10.39 -4.91 -22.13
C LEU A 30 -10.34 -6.05 -21.10
N CYS A 31 -11.43 -6.29 -20.38
CA CYS A 31 -11.54 -7.43 -19.48
C CYS A 31 -11.39 -8.77 -20.22
N GLY A 32 -12.03 -8.93 -21.38
CA GLY A 32 -11.87 -10.13 -22.20
C GLY A 32 -10.44 -10.32 -22.71
N MET A 33 -9.74 -9.22 -23.05
CA MET A 33 -8.31 -9.26 -23.41
C MET A 33 -7.44 -9.65 -22.21
N LEU A 34 -7.71 -9.12 -21.01
CA LEU A 34 -6.97 -9.43 -19.79
C LEU A 34 -7.04 -10.92 -19.44
N GLU A 35 -8.21 -11.52 -19.60
CA GLU A 35 -8.45 -12.94 -19.27
C GLU A 35 -7.72 -13.92 -20.17
N THR A 36 -7.27 -13.49 -21.34
CA THR A 36 -6.53 -14.29 -22.32
C THR A 36 -5.11 -13.77 -22.54
N ALA A 37 -4.68 -12.79 -21.75
CA ALA A 37 -3.42 -12.09 -21.93
C ALA A 37 -2.21 -12.95 -21.56
N GLU A 38 -1.13 -12.78 -22.30
CA GLU A 38 0.20 -13.21 -21.88
C GLU A 38 0.68 -12.37 -20.69
N ALA A 39 1.59 -12.91 -19.88
CA ALA A 39 2.08 -12.28 -18.64
C ALA A 39 2.57 -10.83 -18.85
N SER A 40 3.24 -10.56 -19.97
CA SER A 40 3.77 -9.22 -20.32
C SER A 40 2.68 -8.17 -20.58
N ALA A 41 1.48 -8.60 -20.96
CA ALA A 41 0.34 -7.73 -21.29
C ALA A 41 -0.59 -7.49 -20.08
N ILE A 42 -0.50 -8.29 -19.01
CA ILE A 42 -1.41 -8.20 -17.84
C ILE A 42 -1.37 -6.79 -17.23
N ALA A 43 -0.20 -6.30 -16.85
CA ALA A 43 -0.08 -5.01 -16.16
C ALA A 43 -0.57 -3.82 -17.02
N PRO A 44 -0.18 -3.69 -18.31
CA PRO A 44 -0.72 -2.64 -19.17
C PRO A 44 -2.23 -2.72 -19.40
N LEU A 45 -2.79 -3.94 -19.51
CA LEU A 45 -4.25 -4.11 -19.64
C LEU A 45 -4.99 -3.75 -18.37
N GLN A 46 -4.44 -4.08 -17.19
CA GLN A 46 -4.99 -3.62 -15.92
C GLN A 46 -5.00 -2.08 -15.85
N ASP A 47 -3.92 -1.41 -16.28
CA ASP A 47 -3.87 0.05 -16.30
C ASP A 47 -4.89 0.65 -17.26
N ALA A 48 -5.11 0.03 -18.43
CA ALA A 48 -6.16 0.44 -19.37
C ALA A 48 -7.57 0.22 -18.80
N ILE A 49 -7.81 -0.89 -18.09
CA ILE A 49 -9.09 -1.16 -17.42
C ILE A 49 -9.33 -0.14 -16.30
N ILE A 50 -8.30 0.20 -15.52
CA ILE A 50 -8.38 1.25 -14.50
C ILE A 50 -8.76 2.59 -15.13
N ALA A 51 -8.13 2.95 -16.25
CA ALA A 51 -8.46 4.17 -16.98
C ALA A 51 -9.89 4.17 -17.53
N ALA A 52 -10.40 3.03 -18.02
CA ALA A 52 -11.76 2.89 -18.51
C ALA A 52 -12.80 2.95 -17.38
N ILE A 53 -12.55 2.22 -16.26
CA ILE A 53 -13.49 2.15 -15.14
C ILE A 53 -13.56 3.48 -14.39
N SER A 54 -12.46 4.22 -14.29
CA SER A 54 -12.44 5.54 -13.63
C SER A 54 -13.31 6.60 -14.33
N LYS A 55 -13.69 6.36 -15.58
CA LYS A 55 -14.62 7.22 -16.33
C LYS A 55 -16.09 6.88 -16.07
N GLN A 56 -16.37 5.75 -15.40
CA GLN A 56 -17.71 5.35 -14.99
C GLN A 56 -18.08 6.02 -13.64
N PRO A 57 -19.40 6.15 -13.34
CA PRO A 57 -19.83 6.65 -12.03
C PRO A 57 -19.23 5.83 -10.89
N ALA A 58 -18.65 6.51 -9.88
CA ALA A 58 -17.98 5.87 -8.75
C ALA A 58 -18.83 4.77 -8.10
N ALA A 59 -20.13 5.04 -7.88
CA ALA A 59 -21.07 4.11 -7.27
C ALA A 59 -21.22 2.76 -8.03
N THR A 60 -20.80 2.66 -9.28
CA THR A 60 -20.93 1.46 -10.10
C THR A 60 -19.60 0.74 -10.36
N GLN A 61 -18.47 1.39 -10.09
CA GLN A 61 -17.15 0.86 -10.43
C GLN A 61 -16.88 -0.50 -9.78
N VAL A 62 -17.02 -0.60 -8.47
CA VAL A 62 -16.77 -1.86 -7.74
C VAL A 62 -17.71 -2.97 -8.17
N SER A 63 -19.02 -2.66 -8.31
CA SER A 63 -20.02 -3.66 -8.74
C SER A 63 -19.73 -4.18 -10.14
N ASN A 64 -19.29 -3.34 -11.07
CA ASN A 64 -18.92 -3.73 -12.42
C ASN A 64 -17.67 -4.62 -12.44
N VAL A 65 -16.64 -4.27 -11.67
CA VAL A 65 -15.44 -5.11 -11.54
C VAL A 65 -15.79 -6.45 -10.90
N ASN A 66 -16.53 -6.46 -9.78
CA ASN A 66 -16.93 -7.70 -9.10
C ASN A 66 -17.76 -8.62 -9.99
N ARG A 67 -18.71 -8.06 -10.76
CA ARG A 67 -19.48 -8.84 -11.74
C ARG A 67 -18.56 -9.51 -12.76
N ARG A 68 -17.55 -8.77 -13.25
CA ARG A 68 -16.60 -9.32 -14.21
C ARG A 68 -15.71 -10.40 -13.58
N MET A 69 -15.27 -10.21 -12.34
CA MET A 69 -14.51 -11.22 -11.59
C MET A 69 -15.29 -12.54 -11.46
N ILE A 70 -16.59 -12.46 -11.18
CA ILE A 70 -17.46 -13.64 -11.10
C ILE A 70 -17.53 -14.34 -12.45
N GLN A 71 -17.72 -13.60 -13.55
CA GLN A 71 -17.77 -14.14 -14.90
C GLN A 71 -16.45 -14.78 -15.35
N ALA A 72 -15.31 -14.21 -14.94
CA ALA A 72 -13.98 -14.74 -15.26
C ALA A 72 -13.68 -16.09 -14.57
N GLY A 73 -14.40 -16.40 -13.49
CA GLY A 73 -14.22 -17.61 -12.70
C GLY A 73 -13.01 -17.53 -11.74
N ASP A 74 -12.95 -18.48 -10.81
CA ASP A 74 -12.02 -18.44 -9.68
C ASP A 74 -10.55 -18.40 -10.11
N SER A 75 -10.18 -19.10 -11.18
CA SER A 75 -8.81 -19.16 -11.69
C SER A 75 -8.27 -17.82 -12.24
N LYS A 76 -9.15 -16.86 -12.55
CA LYS A 76 -8.79 -15.57 -13.15
C LYS A 76 -9.19 -14.35 -12.31
N ARG A 77 -9.87 -14.55 -11.18
CA ARG A 77 -10.32 -13.46 -10.30
C ARG A 77 -9.17 -12.56 -9.86
N TYR A 78 -8.00 -13.14 -9.59
CA TYR A 78 -6.83 -12.41 -9.13
C TYR A 78 -6.34 -11.34 -10.10
N LEU A 79 -6.61 -11.46 -11.39
CA LEU A 79 -6.24 -10.46 -12.41
C LEU A 79 -6.89 -9.10 -12.16
N TYR A 80 -7.99 -9.06 -11.40
CA TYR A 80 -8.77 -7.85 -11.14
C TYR A 80 -8.45 -7.17 -9.80
N TYR A 81 -7.63 -7.76 -8.92
CA TYR A 81 -7.34 -7.15 -7.62
C TYR A 81 -6.67 -5.78 -7.73
N LYS A 82 -5.75 -5.59 -8.69
CA LYS A 82 -5.15 -4.27 -8.97
C LYS A 82 -6.22 -3.25 -9.42
N VAL A 83 -7.18 -3.69 -10.22
CA VAL A 83 -8.28 -2.83 -10.69
C VAL A 83 -9.17 -2.43 -9.53
N LEU A 84 -9.54 -3.37 -8.66
CA LEU A 84 -10.28 -3.09 -7.42
C LEU A 84 -9.54 -2.10 -6.53
N SER A 85 -8.23 -2.29 -6.31
CA SER A 85 -7.42 -1.39 -5.50
C SER A 85 -7.46 0.05 -6.00
N ALA A 86 -7.59 0.26 -7.31
CA ALA A 86 -7.64 1.59 -7.90
C ALA A 86 -8.98 2.31 -7.67
N THR A 87 -10.07 1.59 -7.36
CA THR A 87 -11.38 2.20 -7.07
C THR A 87 -11.40 2.91 -5.71
N GLY A 88 -10.60 2.44 -4.73
CA GLY A 88 -10.53 3.03 -3.39
C GLY A 88 -11.74 2.78 -2.50
N GLU A 89 -12.71 1.98 -2.92
CA GLU A 89 -13.94 1.73 -2.19
C GLU A 89 -13.79 0.60 -1.16
N LYS A 90 -14.44 0.74 -0.02
CA LYS A 90 -14.33 -0.19 1.12
C LYS A 90 -14.67 -1.64 0.76
N GLU A 91 -15.65 -1.85 -0.10
CA GLU A 91 -16.05 -3.17 -0.59
C GLU A 91 -14.93 -3.82 -1.42
N ALA A 92 -14.20 -3.02 -2.19
CA ALA A 92 -13.04 -3.49 -2.95
C ALA A 92 -11.92 -3.96 -2.03
N LEU A 93 -11.64 -3.23 -0.93
CA LEU A 93 -10.66 -3.64 0.08
C LEU A 93 -11.04 -4.99 0.69
N ALA A 94 -12.31 -5.18 1.07
CA ALA A 94 -12.79 -6.45 1.63
C ALA A 94 -12.57 -7.63 0.67
N THR A 95 -12.83 -7.44 -0.63
CA THR A 95 -12.60 -8.46 -1.65
C THR A 95 -11.11 -8.80 -1.80
N ILE A 96 -10.21 -7.79 -1.75
CA ILE A 96 -8.76 -7.99 -1.81
C ILE A 96 -8.28 -8.76 -0.57
N VAL A 97 -8.73 -8.38 0.62
CA VAL A 97 -8.40 -9.05 1.89
C VAL A 97 -8.88 -10.49 1.89
N GLU A 98 -10.07 -10.78 1.37
CA GLU A 98 -10.56 -12.14 1.19
C GLU A 98 -9.62 -12.95 0.27
N GLY A 99 -9.21 -12.36 -0.85
CA GLY A 99 -8.26 -12.96 -1.78
C GLY A 99 -6.89 -13.23 -1.14
N LEU A 100 -6.42 -12.34 -0.28
CA LEU A 100 -5.18 -12.52 0.47
C LEU A 100 -5.26 -13.69 1.48
N ASN A 101 -6.39 -13.83 2.17
CA ASN A 101 -6.58 -14.82 3.21
C ASN A 101 -6.88 -16.22 2.67
N LYS A 102 -7.65 -16.32 1.58
CA LYS A 102 -8.11 -17.58 0.98
C LYS A 102 -7.30 -18.00 -0.25
N GLY A 103 -6.60 -17.07 -0.89
CA GLY A 103 -5.81 -17.32 -2.09
C GLY A 103 -4.52 -18.10 -1.81
N ASN A 104 -3.98 -18.70 -2.87
CA ASN A 104 -2.67 -19.33 -2.89
C ASN A 104 -1.89 -18.90 -4.12
N GLY A 105 -0.57 -19.09 -4.13
CA GLY A 105 0.30 -18.76 -5.25
C GLY A 105 0.02 -17.36 -5.83
N ALA A 106 -0.11 -17.27 -7.15
CA ALA A 106 -0.31 -16.02 -7.88
C ALA A 106 -1.53 -15.20 -7.41
N ALA A 107 -2.60 -15.87 -6.94
CA ALA A 107 -3.78 -15.17 -6.44
C ALA A 107 -3.49 -14.44 -5.12
N LYS A 108 -2.75 -15.07 -4.21
CA LYS A 108 -2.32 -14.48 -2.95
C LYS A 108 -1.33 -13.33 -3.19
N ASP A 109 -0.39 -13.51 -4.09
CA ASP A 109 0.61 -12.48 -4.46
C ASP A 109 -0.07 -11.26 -5.08
N ALA A 110 -1.02 -11.46 -6.00
CA ALA A 110 -1.78 -10.37 -6.61
C ALA A 110 -2.65 -9.62 -5.59
N ALA A 111 -3.24 -10.32 -4.60
CA ALA A 111 -4.00 -9.70 -3.53
C ALA A 111 -3.10 -8.87 -2.60
N LEU A 112 -1.91 -9.39 -2.27
CA LEU A 112 -0.91 -8.66 -1.50
C LEU A 112 -0.45 -7.40 -2.24
N ASP A 113 -0.13 -7.51 -3.51
CA ASP A 113 0.28 -6.37 -4.34
C ASP A 113 -0.81 -5.30 -4.42
N ALA A 114 -2.07 -5.71 -4.55
CA ALA A 114 -3.21 -4.81 -4.55
C ALA A 114 -3.40 -4.10 -3.20
N LEU A 115 -3.22 -4.82 -2.08
CA LEU A 115 -3.27 -4.24 -0.73
C LEU A 115 -2.12 -3.24 -0.51
N LEU A 116 -0.92 -3.58 -0.95
CA LEU A 116 0.25 -2.69 -0.88
C LEU A 116 0.09 -1.43 -1.75
N ALA A 117 -0.65 -1.52 -2.85
CA ALA A 117 -0.98 -0.39 -3.73
C ALA A 117 -2.16 0.47 -3.22
N TRP A 118 -2.90 0.00 -2.21
CA TRP A 118 -4.06 0.72 -1.66
C TRP A 118 -3.67 2.08 -1.11
N LYS A 119 -4.43 3.13 -1.46
CA LYS A 119 -4.07 4.51 -1.11
C LYS A 119 -4.70 5.00 0.19
N GLY A 120 -5.87 4.49 0.54
CA GLY A 120 -6.63 4.90 1.73
C GLY A 120 -6.02 4.36 3.03
N ILE A 121 -6.30 5.05 4.12
CA ILE A 121 -5.82 4.68 5.46
C ILE A 121 -6.50 3.42 6.01
N GLU A 122 -7.61 3.01 5.41
CA GLU A 122 -8.43 1.84 5.81
C GLU A 122 -7.63 0.52 5.69
N ALA A 123 -6.62 0.49 4.82
CA ALA A 123 -5.75 -0.68 4.66
C ALA A 123 -4.72 -0.84 5.79
N ALA A 124 -4.58 0.12 6.70
CA ALA A 124 -3.53 0.09 7.72
C ALA A 124 -3.63 -1.15 8.62
N ASP A 125 -4.81 -1.48 9.12
CA ASP A 125 -4.99 -2.64 9.99
C ASP A 125 -4.70 -3.96 9.27
N GLU A 126 -5.08 -4.07 8.01
CA GLU A 126 -4.80 -5.26 7.21
C GLU A 126 -3.30 -5.40 6.90
N LEU A 127 -2.62 -4.30 6.61
CA LEU A 127 -1.16 -4.30 6.43
C LEU A 127 -0.43 -4.66 7.73
N PHE A 128 -0.92 -4.23 8.89
CA PHE A 128 -0.37 -4.64 10.17
C PHE A 128 -0.51 -6.15 10.39
N LYS A 129 -1.68 -6.74 10.08
CA LYS A 129 -1.88 -8.21 10.12
C LYS A 129 -0.91 -8.94 9.19
N VAL A 130 -0.65 -8.38 7.99
CA VAL A 130 0.37 -8.93 7.08
C VAL A 130 1.75 -8.89 7.74
N CYS A 131 2.13 -7.79 8.39
CA CYS A 131 3.41 -7.71 9.13
C CYS A 131 3.49 -8.77 10.22
N GLN A 132 2.42 -8.98 10.99
CA GLN A 132 2.40 -9.98 12.07
C GLN A 132 2.51 -11.42 11.56
N SER A 133 1.93 -11.72 10.41
CA SER A 133 1.85 -13.08 9.84
C SER A 133 2.92 -13.40 8.79
N ALA A 134 3.71 -12.40 8.37
CA ALA A 134 4.71 -12.58 7.32
C ALA A 134 5.83 -13.54 7.74
N SER A 135 5.95 -14.66 7.03
CA SER A 135 7.06 -15.61 7.18
C SER A 135 8.32 -15.19 6.40
N SER A 136 8.14 -14.42 5.32
CA SER A 136 9.22 -13.90 4.48
C SER A 136 9.59 -12.48 4.89
N ASP A 137 10.89 -12.21 5.04
CA ASP A 137 11.39 -10.86 5.33
C ASP A 137 11.07 -9.87 4.22
N GLN A 138 11.05 -10.32 2.97
CA GLN A 138 10.67 -9.48 1.83
C GLN A 138 9.20 -9.02 1.93
N VAL A 139 8.29 -9.92 2.28
CA VAL A 139 6.87 -9.59 2.48
C VAL A 139 6.72 -8.66 3.67
N PHE A 140 7.40 -8.97 4.78
CA PHE A 140 7.41 -8.13 5.98
C PHE A 140 7.87 -6.70 5.65
N ASP A 141 9.03 -6.55 5.00
CA ASP A 141 9.59 -5.24 4.64
C ASP A 141 8.64 -4.40 3.77
N ARG A 142 8.03 -5.03 2.76
CA ARG A 142 7.08 -4.35 1.88
C ARG A 142 5.85 -3.88 2.64
N ALA A 143 5.27 -4.76 3.46
CA ALA A 143 4.11 -4.46 4.28
C ALA A 143 4.42 -3.38 5.33
N LEU A 144 5.55 -3.49 6.03
CA LEU A 144 6.01 -2.51 7.02
C LEU A 144 6.18 -1.12 6.40
N LYS A 145 6.90 -1.01 5.29
CA LYS A 145 7.10 0.27 4.59
C LYS A 145 5.77 0.91 4.22
N ARG A 146 4.85 0.10 3.69
CA ARG A 146 3.53 0.60 3.31
C ARG A 146 2.69 0.98 4.52
N TYR A 147 2.66 0.16 5.57
CA TYR A 147 1.99 0.47 6.82
C TYR A 147 2.47 1.79 7.41
N VAL A 148 3.78 1.95 7.59
CA VAL A 148 4.40 3.17 8.12
C VAL A 148 4.05 4.39 7.28
N GLN A 149 4.03 4.26 5.95
CA GLN A 149 3.61 5.34 5.05
C GLN A 149 2.14 5.73 5.27
N LEU A 150 1.23 4.75 5.41
CA LEU A 150 -0.20 5.01 5.61
C LEU A 150 -0.48 5.66 6.97
N VAL A 151 0.07 5.12 8.06
CA VAL A 151 -0.16 5.68 9.40
C VAL A 151 0.49 7.06 9.58
N SER A 152 1.48 7.41 8.74
CA SER A 152 2.07 8.73 8.68
C SER A 152 1.24 9.75 7.89
N ASN A 153 0.11 9.33 7.30
CA ASN A 153 -0.79 10.22 6.57
C ASN A 153 -1.44 11.24 7.53
N PRO A 154 -1.63 12.52 7.11
CA PRO A 154 -2.32 13.52 7.92
C PRO A 154 -3.74 13.15 8.37
N ALA A 155 -4.41 12.21 7.69
CA ALA A 155 -5.72 11.70 8.08
C ALA A 155 -5.73 10.92 9.41
N PHE A 156 -4.56 10.41 9.86
CA PHE A 156 -4.42 9.90 11.22
C PHE A 156 -4.26 11.05 12.20
N THR A 157 -4.96 10.97 13.37
CA THR A 157 -4.69 11.87 14.49
C THR A 157 -3.26 11.66 14.99
N ARG A 158 -2.70 12.66 15.68
CA ARG A 158 -1.34 12.59 16.24
C ARG A 158 -1.19 11.40 17.19
N GLU A 159 -2.19 11.18 18.04
CA GLU A 159 -2.22 10.09 19.03
C GLU A 159 -2.30 8.72 18.35
N ASN A 160 -3.22 8.54 17.39
CA ASN A 160 -3.36 7.28 16.66
C ASN A 160 -2.12 6.96 15.83
N ARG A 161 -1.46 7.98 15.27
CA ARG A 161 -0.19 7.83 14.57
C ARG A 161 0.90 7.30 15.50
N LEU A 162 1.06 7.91 16.68
CA LEU A 162 2.03 7.46 17.66
C LEU A 162 1.76 6.02 18.10
N LEU A 163 0.52 5.70 18.45
CA LEU A 163 0.12 4.35 18.85
C LEU A 163 0.41 3.32 17.77
N SER A 164 0.09 3.64 16.51
CA SER A 164 0.32 2.75 15.37
C SER A 164 1.80 2.53 15.10
N LEU A 165 2.63 3.58 15.20
CA LEU A 165 4.08 3.47 15.03
C LEU A 165 4.74 2.70 16.18
N ARG A 166 4.29 2.88 17.43
CA ARG A 166 4.76 2.09 18.58
C ARG A 166 4.41 0.61 18.40
N LYS A 167 3.18 0.31 18.01
CA LYS A 167 2.70 -1.05 17.78
C LYS A 167 3.54 -1.81 16.75
N VAL A 168 3.93 -1.16 15.66
CA VAL A 168 4.75 -1.80 14.63
C VAL A 168 6.23 -1.83 15.01
N MET A 169 6.70 -0.94 15.89
CA MET A 169 8.04 -0.99 16.44
C MET A 169 8.31 -2.29 17.21
N GLU A 170 7.31 -2.80 17.94
CA GLU A 170 7.43 -4.03 18.74
C GLU A 170 7.74 -5.27 17.88
N ILE A 171 7.32 -5.26 16.62
CA ILE A 171 7.53 -6.38 15.68
C ILE A 171 8.61 -6.11 14.64
N ALA A 172 9.27 -4.95 14.69
CA ALA A 172 10.37 -4.61 13.79
C ALA A 172 11.57 -5.54 14.04
N ARG A 173 12.10 -6.12 12.95
CA ARG A 173 13.10 -7.20 12.97
C ARG A 173 14.54 -6.68 12.87
N THR A 174 14.72 -5.56 12.16
CA THR A 174 16.05 -4.99 11.87
C THR A 174 16.20 -3.56 12.34
N SER A 175 17.44 -3.11 12.48
CA SER A 175 17.78 -1.73 12.85
C SER A 175 17.28 -0.72 11.83
N GLU A 176 17.33 -1.06 10.54
CA GLU A 176 16.82 -0.22 9.45
C GLU A 176 15.32 -0.02 9.54
N GLN A 177 14.58 -1.08 9.90
CA GLN A 177 13.13 -1.01 10.12
C GLN A 177 12.78 -0.13 11.31
N LYS A 178 13.51 -0.29 12.45
CA LYS A 178 13.35 0.55 13.64
C LYS A 178 13.68 2.03 13.33
N ALA A 179 14.76 2.27 12.60
CA ALA A 179 15.14 3.62 12.19
C ALA A 179 14.09 4.25 11.24
N LEU A 180 13.50 3.46 10.32
CA LEU A 180 12.41 3.92 9.47
C LEU A 180 11.21 4.38 10.30
N ILE A 181 10.80 3.60 11.28
CA ILE A 181 9.67 3.91 12.16
C ILE A 181 9.96 5.17 12.99
N LEU A 182 11.14 5.23 13.65
CA LEU A 182 11.55 6.37 14.46
C LEU A 182 11.53 7.68 13.68
N ARG A 183 12.01 7.69 12.44
CA ARG A 183 11.95 8.88 11.58
C ARG A 183 10.53 9.38 11.32
N GLN A 184 9.51 8.52 11.45
CA GLN A 184 8.10 8.92 11.29
C GLN A 184 7.45 9.35 12.61
N ILE A 185 8.03 8.99 13.77
CA ILE A 185 7.51 9.40 15.10
C ILE A 185 7.39 10.92 15.21
N GLN A 186 8.31 11.68 14.60
CA GLN A 186 8.22 13.15 14.58
C GLN A 186 6.89 13.68 14.02
N ARG A 187 6.23 12.93 13.14
CA ARG A 187 4.94 13.34 12.54
C ARG A 187 3.77 13.26 13.53
N ALA A 188 3.95 12.55 14.64
CA ALA A 188 2.99 12.58 15.74
C ALA A 188 3.05 13.92 16.48
N ASP A 189 4.24 14.54 16.55
CA ASP A 189 4.47 15.93 16.98
C ASP A 189 3.76 16.24 18.30
N THR A 190 3.97 15.36 19.31
CA THR A 190 3.44 15.46 20.66
C THR A 190 4.53 15.25 21.71
N PHE A 191 4.30 15.67 22.95
CA PHE A 191 5.21 15.40 24.05
C PHE A 191 5.41 13.89 24.28
N LEU A 192 4.37 13.07 24.13
CA LEU A 192 4.50 11.61 24.24
C LEU A 192 5.35 11.02 23.13
N ALA A 193 5.31 11.59 21.91
CA ALA A 193 6.18 11.18 20.82
C ALA A 193 7.64 11.54 21.10
N LEU A 194 7.90 12.73 21.68
CA LEU A 194 9.20 13.15 22.13
C LEU A 194 9.77 12.15 23.16
N MET A 195 9.01 11.88 24.21
CA MET A 195 9.41 10.94 25.28
C MET A 195 9.71 9.55 24.72
N TYR A 196 8.83 9.03 23.87
CA TYR A 196 9.05 7.73 23.25
C TYR A 196 10.29 7.67 22.37
N ALA A 197 10.53 8.70 21.55
CA ALA A 197 11.74 8.75 20.72
C ALA A 197 13.01 8.86 21.58
N SER A 198 12.97 9.55 22.73
CA SER A 198 14.13 9.72 23.62
C SER A 198 14.60 8.42 24.23
N GLU A 199 13.74 7.41 24.39
CA GLU A 199 14.12 6.08 24.87
C GLU A 199 15.20 5.39 24.00
N PHE A 200 15.37 5.85 22.75
CA PHE A 200 16.30 5.27 21.80
C PHE A 200 17.58 6.09 21.58
N LEU A 201 17.78 7.18 22.34
CA LEU A 201 18.97 8.04 22.20
C LEU A 201 20.26 7.34 22.60
N ASP A 202 20.20 6.43 23.57
CA ASP A 202 21.33 5.63 24.05
C ASP A 202 21.45 4.27 23.34
N SER A 203 20.74 4.08 22.23
CA SER A 203 20.82 2.83 21.46
C SER A 203 22.26 2.56 21.03
N SER A 204 22.75 1.34 21.23
CA SER A 204 24.05 0.89 20.72
C SER A 204 24.11 0.88 19.19
N ASP A 205 22.95 0.72 18.54
CA ASP A 205 22.83 0.77 17.09
C ASP A 205 22.83 2.22 16.57
N ALA A 206 23.81 2.54 15.73
CA ALA A 206 24.00 3.89 15.21
C ALA A 206 22.86 4.39 14.34
N ALA A 207 22.20 3.50 13.57
CA ALA A 207 21.08 3.87 12.70
C ALA A 207 19.83 4.21 13.53
N VAL A 208 19.56 3.41 14.56
CA VAL A 208 18.47 3.62 15.51
C VAL A 208 18.69 4.91 16.29
N ARG A 209 19.91 5.09 16.87
CA ARG A 209 20.27 6.31 17.61
C ARG A 209 20.13 7.57 16.75
N SER A 210 20.66 7.55 15.53
CA SER A 210 20.56 8.69 14.61
C SER A 210 19.10 9.03 14.26
N ALA A 211 18.25 8.03 14.07
CA ALA A 211 16.83 8.23 13.82
C ALA A 211 16.08 8.78 15.03
N ALA A 212 16.45 8.37 16.24
CA ALA A 212 15.92 8.90 17.49
C ALA A 212 16.29 10.38 17.67
N VAL A 213 17.57 10.72 17.50
CA VAL A 213 18.06 12.12 17.54
C VAL A 213 17.26 12.98 16.55
N TYR A 214 17.09 12.50 15.32
CA TYR A 214 16.32 13.21 14.31
C TYR A 214 14.86 13.46 14.75
N ALA A 215 14.19 12.45 15.31
CA ALA A 215 12.81 12.58 15.76
C ALA A 215 12.68 13.55 16.94
N VAL A 216 13.52 13.38 17.96
CA VAL A 216 13.57 14.24 19.17
C VAL A 216 13.83 15.69 18.78
N TRP A 217 14.86 15.95 17.96
CA TRP A 217 15.21 17.29 17.53
C TRP A 217 14.09 17.99 16.78
N ASN A 218 13.41 17.27 15.84
CA ASN A 218 12.33 17.88 15.08
C ASN A 218 11.11 18.21 15.94
N ILE A 219 10.73 17.34 16.89
CA ILE A 219 9.62 17.59 17.80
C ILE A 219 9.98 18.75 18.76
N ALA A 220 11.15 18.71 19.40
CA ALA A 220 11.57 19.75 20.33
C ALA A 220 11.65 21.13 19.67
N ARG A 221 12.13 21.19 18.43
CA ARG A 221 12.18 22.46 17.67
C ARG A 221 10.79 23.04 17.38
N ASN A 222 9.79 22.18 17.14
CA ASN A 222 8.42 22.62 16.90
C ASN A 222 7.69 23.05 18.18
N HIS A 223 8.18 22.64 19.34
CA HIS A 223 7.55 22.82 20.65
C HIS A 223 8.51 23.42 21.68
N PRO A 224 8.90 24.72 21.51
CA PRO A 224 9.79 25.39 22.45
C PRO A 224 9.19 25.54 23.86
N GLU A 225 7.88 25.32 24.00
CA GLU A 225 7.18 25.27 25.28
C GLU A 225 7.46 23.98 26.09
N TYR A 226 7.98 22.92 25.48
CA TYR A 226 8.39 21.70 26.20
C TYR A 226 9.66 21.98 27.02
N LYS A 227 9.44 22.41 28.28
CA LYS A 227 10.49 22.80 29.22
C LYS A 227 10.34 21.95 30.49
N GLY A 228 11.45 21.65 31.10
CA GLY A 228 11.49 20.92 32.36
C GLY A 228 12.66 19.93 32.42
N ASP A 229 12.87 19.34 33.56
CA ASP A 229 14.04 18.45 33.78
C ASP A 229 13.95 17.18 32.96
N ASN A 230 12.73 16.72 32.65
CA ASN A 230 12.49 15.56 31.78
C ASN A 230 12.79 15.82 30.29
N VAL A 231 13.05 17.05 29.89
CA VAL A 231 13.38 17.43 28.51
C VAL A 231 14.84 17.87 28.38
N LYS A 232 15.47 18.14 29.50
CA LYS A 232 16.90 18.58 29.58
C LYS A 232 17.89 17.43 29.65
N ALA A 233 17.41 16.22 29.98
CA ALA A 233 18.21 15.01 30.02
C ALA A 233 18.47 14.44 28.64
#